data_97479328a8cedfacaf1fca4a3f7795f1
#
_entry.id   97479328a8cedfacaf1fca4a3f7795f1
#
_cell.length_a   1.000
_cell.length_b   1.000
_cell.length_c   1.000
_cell.angle_alpha   90.00
_cell.angle_beta   90.00
_cell.angle_gamma   90.00
#
_symmetry.space_group_name_H-M   'P 1'
#
loop_
_entity.id
_entity.type
_entity.pdbx_description
1 polymer ?
#
loop_
_entity_poly.entity_id
_entity_poly.type
_entity_poly.pdbx_seq_one_letter_code
_entity_poly.pdbx_strand_id
1 'polypeptide(L)'
;MIISTIKELRLHIPSNAIDEIGSLQGILDNSEKDFLRDKLGDSLYDQLCKYYQSISPDEFYLSVTNGEHTHLPWQQLLLMAQRMVVHDAMSRFAYTQALSINGTGINVASSEDYGAASKDLLDKGVQGYKREAMVSLNQMLVMLEGWARKMATPAAIAGADSTEPPTTEPKDEEHKAIEEISLLWQESQYYYLHHDLLIATCADLQHYLDIYESREKFIRLLPDLHFIQDEYISEAIGEDTVQRLLHTDDPADNPLLRKVRRLMVAHLEERTTILTIDKARRAAAHNEAIALRTSVLRLMEMRKAADVANATPDKPSTNTTDSTSKGYENNQPDSKIFVSPLLY
;
A
#
# COMPACT_ATOMS: atom_id res chain seq x y z
N MET A 1 -5.23 -23.52 12.20
CA MET A 1 -5.25 -22.65 13.40
C MET A 1 -3.82 -22.26 13.75
N ILE A 2 -3.59 -20.98 13.97
CA ILE A 2 -2.25 -20.38 14.21
C ILE A 2 -1.99 -19.98 15.68
N ILE A 3 -2.90 -20.31 16.59
CA ILE A 3 -2.78 -20.09 18.04
C ILE A 3 -3.24 -21.35 18.75
N SER A 4 -2.38 -21.97 19.55
CA SER A 4 -2.69 -23.22 20.26
C SER A 4 -2.50 -23.15 21.77
N THR A 5 -1.78 -22.14 22.27
CA THR A 5 -1.44 -22.03 23.68
C THR A 5 -1.87 -20.72 24.32
N ILE A 6 -2.11 -20.78 25.62
CA ILE A 6 -2.44 -19.58 26.42
C ILE A 6 -1.23 -18.60 26.51
N LYS A 7 0.00 -19.11 26.38
CA LYS A 7 1.20 -18.27 26.36
C LYS A 7 1.22 -17.38 25.13
N GLU A 8 0.88 -17.93 23.96
CA GLU A 8 0.77 -17.16 22.72
C GLU A 8 -0.33 -16.10 22.83
N LEU A 9 -1.51 -16.47 23.36
CA LEU A 9 -2.59 -15.51 23.58
C LEU A 9 -2.15 -14.33 24.45
N ARG A 10 -1.38 -14.61 25.52
CA ARG A 10 -0.87 -13.60 26.47
C ARG A 10 0.22 -12.68 25.87
N LEU A 11 0.82 -13.02 24.73
CA LEU A 11 1.68 -12.10 24.00
C LEU A 11 0.91 -10.88 23.47
N HIS A 12 -0.38 -11.05 23.22
CA HIS A 12 -1.20 -10.04 22.55
C HIS A 12 -2.15 -9.29 23.49
N ILE A 13 -2.60 -9.94 24.55
CA ILE A 13 -3.52 -9.37 25.53
C ILE A 13 -3.05 -9.64 26.97
N PRO A 14 -3.07 -8.65 27.85
CA PRO A 14 -2.82 -8.85 29.28
C PRO A 14 -4.05 -9.50 29.91
N SER A 15 -4.17 -10.83 29.83
CA SER A 15 -5.29 -11.55 30.41
C SER A 15 -4.81 -12.53 31.49
N ASN A 16 -5.18 -12.24 32.74
CA ASN A 16 -5.05 -13.18 33.85
C ASN A 16 -6.34 -13.97 34.09
N ALA A 17 -7.43 -13.64 33.37
CA ALA A 17 -8.76 -14.21 33.57
C ALA A 17 -9.08 -15.39 32.65
N ILE A 18 -8.19 -15.69 31.67
CA ILE A 18 -8.36 -16.80 30.75
C ILE A 18 -7.33 -17.86 31.12
N ASP A 19 -7.78 -18.92 31.76
CA ASP A 19 -6.92 -20.02 32.22
C ASP A 19 -6.78 -21.11 31.16
N GLU A 20 -7.79 -21.28 30.30
CA GLU A 20 -7.81 -22.29 29.26
C GLU A 20 -8.18 -21.71 27.90
N ILE A 21 -7.37 -22.02 26.88
CA ILE A 21 -7.61 -21.57 25.52
C ILE A 21 -8.86 -22.25 24.90
N GLY A 22 -9.24 -23.41 25.43
CA GLY A 22 -10.39 -24.20 24.91
C GLY A 22 -11.70 -23.41 24.89
N SER A 23 -11.92 -22.50 25.85
CA SER A 23 -13.11 -21.64 25.89
C SER A 23 -13.16 -20.62 24.75
N LEU A 24 -12.03 -20.27 24.17
CA LEU A 24 -11.88 -19.30 23.07
C LEU A 24 -11.70 -19.96 21.72
N GLN A 25 -11.40 -21.25 21.67
CA GLN A 25 -10.93 -21.93 20.46
C GLN A 25 -11.88 -21.76 19.27
N GLY A 26 -13.19 -21.91 19.49
CA GLY A 26 -14.19 -21.72 18.42
C GLY A 26 -14.28 -20.28 17.92
N ILE A 27 -14.05 -19.30 18.79
CA ILE A 27 -14.07 -17.88 18.42
C ILE A 27 -12.78 -17.51 17.69
N LEU A 28 -11.64 -18.03 18.14
CA LEU A 28 -10.35 -17.87 17.45
C LEU A 28 -10.40 -18.49 16.04
N ASP A 29 -10.93 -19.71 15.89
CA ASP A 29 -11.09 -20.38 14.60
C ASP A 29 -11.99 -19.58 13.65
N ASN A 30 -13.09 -19.02 14.14
CA ASN A 30 -13.96 -18.16 13.35
C ASN A 30 -13.26 -16.84 12.94
N SER A 31 -12.56 -16.19 13.87
CA SER A 31 -11.81 -14.98 13.55
C SER A 31 -10.68 -15.23 12.55
N GLU A 32 -10.02 -16.38 12.67
CA GLU A 32 -8.97 -16.77 11.73
C GLU A 32 -9.51 -17.01 10.32
N LYS A 33 -10.66 -17.67 10.19
CA LYS A 33 -11.30 -17.94 8.88
C LYS A 33 -11.94 -16.70 8.28
N ASP A 34 -12.74 -15.98 9.07
CA ASP A 34 -13.55 -14.86 8.57
C ASP A 34 -12.73 -13.58 8.39
N PHE A 35 -11.66 -13.40 9.14
CA PHE A 35 -10.92 -12.14 9.17
C PHE A 35 -9.50 -12.26 8.63
N LEU A 36 -8.70 -13.24 9.08
CA LEU A 36 -7.31 -13.37 8.63
C LEU A 36 -7.22 -13.98 7.23
N ARG A 37 -7.88 -15.12 6.99
CA ARG A 37 -7.79 -15.84 5.71
C ARG A 37 -8.24 -14.99 4.54
N ASP A 38 -9.32 -14.21 4.71
CA ASP A 38 -9.81 -13.27 3.71
C ASP A 38 -8.75 -12.21 3.33
N LYS A 39 -7.91 -11.77 4.28
CA LYS A 39 -6.91 -10.72 4.07
C LYS A 39 -5.58 -11.24 3.51
N LEU A 40 -5.17 -12.43 3.87
CA LEU A 40 -3.95 -13.06 3.36
C LEU A 40 -4.16 -13.76 2.02
N GLY A 41 -5.38 -14.20 1.73
CA GLY A 41 -5.68 -15.14 0.64
C GLY A 41 -5.38 -16.59 1.05
N ASP A 42 -5.98 -17.54 0.31
CA ASP A 42 -5.89 -18.95 0.65
C ASP A 42 -4.46 -19.49 0.64
N SER A 43 -3.69 -19.13 -0.39
CA SER A 43 -2.32 -19.66 -0.58
C SER A 43 -1.37 -19.23 0.55
N LEU A 44 -1.35 -17.94 0.88
CA LEU A 44 -0.47 -17.43 1.94
C LEU A 44 -0.93 -17.90 3.33
N TYR A 45 -2.26 -17.93 3.57
CA TYR A 45 -2.82 -18.44 4.80
C TYR A 45 -2.48 -19.91 5.04
N ASP A 46 -2.65 -20.76 4.02
CA ASP A 46 -2.37 -22.21 4.12
C ASP A 46 -0.86 -22.45 4.36
N GLN A 47 0.00 -21.67 3.73
CA GLN A 47 1.45 -21.78 3.96
C GLN A 47 1.83 -21.28 5.36
N LEU A 48 1.20 -20.21 5.86
CA LEU A 48 1.39 -19.74 7.24
C LEU A 48 0.97 -20.81 8.26
N CYS A 49 -0.15 -21.49 8.01
CA CYS A 49 -0.60 -22.61 8.85
C CYS A 49 0.39 -23.79 8.86
N LYS A 50 0.94 -24.15 7.69
CA LYS A 50 1.99 -25.19 7.60
C LYS A 50 3.25 -24.77 8.34
N TYR A 51 3.66 -23.51 8.18
CA TYR A 51 4.80 -22.98 8.91
C TYR A 51 4.58 -23.08 10.43
N TYR A 52 3.42 -22.65 10.93
CA TYR A 52 3.08 -22.76 12.35
C TYR A 52 3.09 -24.22 12.86
N GLN A 53 2.65 -25.17 12.05
CA GLN A 53 2.69 -26.60 12.40
C GLN A 53 4.13 -27.18 12.43
N SER A 54 5.07 -26.54 11.74
CA SER A 54 6.47 -26.98 11.69
C SER A 54 7.32 -26.49 12.86
N ILE A 55 6.82 -25.53 13.63
CA ILE A 55 7.52 -24.95 14.78
C ILE A 55 6.80 -25.33 16.09
N SER A 56 7.55 -25.39 17.18
CA SER A 56 6.95 -25.55 18.51
C SER A 56 6.38 -24.21 19.00
N PRO A 57 5.16 -24.17 19.58
CA PRO A 57 4.60 -22.96 20.18
C PRO A 57 5.51 -22.34 21.28
N ASP A 58 6.21 -23.18 22.06
CA ASP A 58 7.16 -22.71 23.09
C ASP A 58 8.41 -22.08 22.42
N GLU A 59 8.93 -22.64 21.35
CA GLU A 59 10.05 -22.04 20.59
C GLU A 59 9.63 -20.70 19.96
N PHE A 60 8.45 -20.63 19.38
CA PHE A 60 7.94 -19.38 18.86
C PHE A 60 7.79 -18.32 19.97
N TYR A 61 7.21 -18.70 21.12
CA TYR A 61 7.07 -17.80 22.26
C TYR A 61 8.43 -17.27 22.74
N LEU A 62 9.45 -18.13 22.82
CA LEU A 62 10.82 -17.76 23.20
C LEU A 62 11.46 -16.83 22.17
N SER A 63 11.33 -17.15 20.88
CA SER A 63 11.83 -16.29 19.80
C SER A 63 11.24 -14.89 19.83
N VAL A 64 9.94 -14.78 20.10
CA VAL A 64 9.27 -13.47 20.24
C VAL A 64 9.78 -12.70 21.47
N THR A 65 9.87 -13.36 22.63
CA THR A 65 10.32 -12.71 23.87
C THR A 65 11.79 -12.31 23.85
N ASN A 66 12.63 -13.05 23.13
CA ASN A 66 14.05 -12.74 22.93
C ASN A 66 14.31 -11.74 21.78
N GLY A 67 13.30 -11.42 20.98
CA GLY A 67 13.43 -10.53 19.83
C GLY A 67 14.02 -11.19 18.56
N GLU A 68 14.25 -12.49 18.56
CA GLU A 68 14.85 -13.25 17.43
C GLU A 68 13.92 -13.26 16.20
N HIS A 69 12.60 -13.23 16.42
CA HIS A 69 11.59 -13.19 15.36
C HIS A 69 11.77 -12.04 14.38
N THR A 70 12.48 -10.95 14.75
CA THR A 70 12.70 -9.78 13.90
C THR A 70 13.53 -10.06 12.66
N HIS A 71 14.26 -11.16 12.62
CA HIS A 71 15.07 -11.61 11.49
C HIS A 71 14.45 -12.82 10.76
N LEU A 72 13.24 -13.23 11.14
CA LEU A 72 12.54 -14.39 10.61
C LEU A 72 11.18 -13.96 9.99
N PRO A 73 11.11 -13.71 8.67
CA PRO A 73 9.92 -13.15 8.02
C PRO A 73 8.63 -13.92 8.31
N TRP A 74 8.69 -15.26 8.30
CA TRP A 74 7.53 -16.08 8.63
C TRP A 74 7.07 -15.91 10.09
N GLN A 75 8.00 -15.75 11.04
CA GLN A 75 7.63 -15.48 12.43
C GLN A 75 7.09 -14.05 12.64
N GLN A 76 7.61 -13.07 11.90
CA GLN A 76 7.05 -11.72 11.90
C GLN A 76 5.61 -11.71 11.39
N LEU A 77 5.37 -12.39 10.25
CA LEU A 77 4.04 -12.52 9.69
C LEU A 77 3.09 -13.25 10.66
N LEU A 78 3.55 -14.35 11.25
CA LEU A 78 2.79 -15.13 12.23
C LEU A 78 2.41 -14.27 13.45
N LEU A 79 3.34 -13.50 14.00
CA LEU A 79 3.10 -12.63 15.16
C LEU A 79 2.03 -11.57 14.86
N MET A 80 2.11 -10.93 13.68
CA MET A 80 1.11 -9.93 13.27
C MET A 80 -0.26 -10.57 13.02
N ALA A 81 -0.28 -11.75 12.39
CA ALA A 81 -1.51 -12.52 12.13
C ALA A 81 -2.17 -12.97 13.43
N GLN A 82 -1.41 -13.51 14.38
CA GLN A 82 -1.90 -13.89 15.70
C GLN A 82 -2.48 -12.68 16.44
N ARG A 83 -1.78 -11.54 16.43
CA ARG A 83 -2.25 -10.32 17.09
C ARG A 83 -3.59 -9.85 16.52
N MET A 84 -3.74 -9.88 15.20
CA MET A 84 -4.97 -9.51 14.51
C MET A 84 -6.14 -10.43 14.91
N VAL A 85 -5.92 -11.76 14.87
CA VAL A 85 -6.92 -12.78 15.22
C VAL A 85 -7.33 -12.68 16.68
N VAL A 86 -6.38 -12.51 17.60
CA VAL A 86 -6.66 -12.39 19.04
C VAL A 86 -7.54 -11.18 19.33
N HIS A 87 -7.22 -10.01 18.77
CA HIS A 87 -8.02 -8.82 19.04
C HIS A 87 -9.44 -8.92 18.42
N ASP A 88 -9.59 -9.48 17.21
CA ASP A 88 -10.92 -9.73 16.64
C ASP A 88 -11.70 -10.75 17.47
N ALA A 89 -11.07 -11.86 17.85
CA ALA A 89 -11.68 -12.88 18.72
C ALA A 89 -12.14 -12.29 20.06
N MET A 90 -11.31 -11.45 20.69
CA MET A 90 -11.67 -10.79 21.95
C MET A 90 -12.84 -9.82 21.78
N SER A 91 -12.96 -9.15 20.65
CA SER A 91 -14.11 -8.29 20.36
C SER A 91 -15.42 -9.08 20.30
N ARG A 92 -15.38 -10.31 19.81
CA ARG A 92 -16.53 -11.24 19.73
C ARG A 92 -16.79 -11.88 21.09
N PHE A 93 -15.73 -12.29 21.79
CA PHE A 93 -15.80 -12.97 23.07
C PHE A 93 -16.39 -12.09 24.18
N ALA A 94 -16.05 -10.79 24.20
CA ALA A 94 -16.53 -9.86 25.22
C ALA A 94 -18.07 -9.82 25.32
N TYR A 95 -18.78 -9.86 24.19
CA TYR A 95 -20.23 -9.94 24.20
C TYR A 95 -20.72 -11.29 24.71
N THR A 96 -20.05 -12.40 24.32
CA THR A 96 -20.42 -13.73 24.74
C THR A 96 -20.27 -13.91 26.25
N GLN A 97 -19.23 -13.34 26.85
CA GLN A 97 -19.00 -13.38 28.31
C GLN A 97 -19.97 -12.50 29.10
N ALA A 98 -20.45 -11.43 28.50
CA ALA A 98 -21.43 -10.54 29.14
C ALA A 98 -22.83 -11.20 29.23
N LEU A 99 -23.06 -12.28 28.50
CA LEU A 99 -24.34 -12.98 28.42
C LEU A 99 -24.23 -14.38 29.02
N SER A 100 -25.15 -14.75 29.87
CA SER A 100 -25.37 -16.12 30.37
C SER A 100 -26.58 -16.72 29.67
N ILE A 101 -26.40 -17.86 29.02
CA ILE A 101 -27.47 -18.60 28.37
C ILE A 101 -27.76 -19.83 29.20
N ASN A 102 -28.99 -19.94 29.74
CA ASN A 102 -29.42 -21.07 30.54
C ASN A 102 -30.87 -21.49 30.17
N GLY A 103 -31.41 -22.48 30.86
CA GLY A 103 -32.76 -22.99 30.60
C GLY A 103 -33.88 -21.96 30.79
N THR A 104 -33.62 -20.82 31.42
CA THR A 104 -34.59 -19.72 31.61
C THR A 104 -34.42 -18.59 30.59
N GLY A 105 -33.44 -18.70 29.68
CA GLY A 105 -33.19 -17.70 28.62
C GLY A 105 -31.81 -17.10 28.61
N ILE A 106 -31.70 -15.90 28.03
CA ILE A 106 -30.47 -15.12 27.95
C ILE A 106 -30.51 -14.08 29.08
N ASN A 107 -29.53 -14.14 29.97
CA ASN A 107 -29.39 -13.25 31.12
C ASN A 107 -28.04 -12.52 31.07
N VAL A 108 -27.93 -11.36 31.74
CA VAL A 108 -26.66 -10.68 31.90
C VAL A 108 -25.84 -11.40 32.98
N ALA A 109 -24.59 -11.75 32.67
CA ALA A 109 -23.70 -12.40 33.62
C ALA A 109 -23.38 -11.43 34.78
N SER A 110 -23.67 -11.85 36.01
CA SER A 110 -23.29 -11.13 37.24
C SER A 110 -22.96 -12.16 38.31
N SER A 111 -22.02 -11.84 39.18
CA SER A 111 -21.70 -12.62 40.39
C SER A 111 -21.82 -11.77 41.64
N GLU A 112 -21.79 -12.39 42.83
CA GLU A 112 -21.86 -11.67 44.12
C GLU A 112 -20.70 -10.67 44.27
N ASP A 113 -19.53 -10.98 43.69
CA ASP A 113 -18.31 -10.16 43.76
C ASP A 113 -18.14 -9.14 42.65
N TYR A 114 -18.83 -9.36 41.49
CA TYR A 114 -18.67 -8.52 40.28
C TYR A 114 -20.04 -8.13 39.73
N GLY A 115 -20.31 -6.83 39.68
CA GLY A 115 -21.46 -6.29 38.96
C GLY A 115 -21.30 -6.43 37.46
N ALA A 116 -22.43 -6.63 36.74
CA ALA A 116 -22.42 -6.62 35.30
C ALA A 116 -21.87 -5.29 34.76
N ALA A 117 -20.96 -5.36 33.78
CA ALA A 117 -20.47 -4.17 33.10
C ALA A 117 -21.62 -3.41 32.46
N SER A 118 -21.62 -2.08 32.55
CA SER A 118 -22.60 -1.29 31.84
C SER A 118 -22.47 -1.51 30.33
N LYS A 119 -23.57 -1.44 29.60
CA LYS A 119 -23.56 -1.58 28.14
C LYS A 119 -22.56 -0.64 27.47
N ASP A 120 -22.49 0.61 27.92
CA ASP A 120 -21.57 1.61 27.38
C ASP A 120 -20.08 1.22 27.60
N LEU A 121 -19.75 0.65 28.75
CA LEU A 121 -18.39 0.17 29.03
C LEU A 121 -18.03 -1.06 28.20
N LEU A 122 -18.96 -1.98 28.04
CA LEU A 122 -18.81 -3.16 27.20
C LEU A 122 -18.60 -2.75 25.72
N ASP A 123 -19.46 -1.87 25.21
CA ASP A 123 -19.38 -1.39 23.84
C ASP A 123 -18.04 -0.67 23.58
N LYS A 124 -17.56 0.16 24.52
CA LYS A 124 -16.24 0.80 24.44
C LYS A 124 -15.10 -0.22 24.43
N GLY A 125 -15.18 -1.24 25.24
CA GLY A 125 -14.19 -2.33 25.29
C GLY A 125 -14.15 -3.10 23.95
N VAL A 126 -15.31 -3.48 23.44
CA VAL A 126 -15.43 -4.16 22.12
C VAL A 126 -14.89 -3.29 20.99
N GLN A 127 -15.22 -1.99 20.96
CA GLN A 127 -14.69 -1.07 19.97
C GLN A 127 -13.16 -0.91 20.09
N GLY A 128 -12.63 -0.93 21.33
CA GLY A 128 -11.20 -0.97 21.58
C GLY A 128 -10.52 -2.16 20.91
N TYR A 129 -11.02 -3.37 21.14
CA TYR A 129 -10.48 -4.59 20.51
C TYR A 129 -10.61 -4.56 18.98
N LYS A 130 -11.76 -4.15 18.43
CA LYS A 130 -11.92 -4.00 16.98
C LYS A 130 -10.90 -3.02 16.39
N ARG A 131 -10.67 -1.90 17.08
CA ARG A 131 -9.66 -0.93 16.64
C ARG A 131 -8.26 -1.54 16.63
N GLU A 132 -7.88 -2.28 17.69
CA GLU A 132 -6.57 -2.93 17.75
C GLU A 132 -6.40 -4.02 16.68
N ALA A 133 -7.47 -4.78 16.36
CA ALA A 133 -7.48 -5.72 15.24
C ALA A 133 -7.19 -5.01 13.89
N MET A 134 -7.85 -3.86 13.65
CA MET A 134 -7.64 -3.07 12.43
C MET A 134 -6.26 -2.42 12.38
N VAL A 135 -5.72 -1.95 13.51
CA VAL A 135 -4.35 -1.45 13.59
C VAL A 135 -3.35 -2.56 13.26
N SER A 136 -3.57 -3.78 13.80
CA SER A 136 -2.72 -4.95 13.52
C SER A 136 -2.78 -5.35 12.05
N LEU A 137 -3.97 -5.34 11.44
CA LEU A 137 -4.14 -5.55 9.98
C LEU A 137 -3.35 -4.52 9.18
N ASN A 138 -3.48 -3.24 9.51
CA ASN A 138 -2.75 -2.20 8.78
C ASN A 138 -1.23 -2.37 8.91
N GLN A 139 -0.72 -2.71 10.10
CA GLN A 139 0.70 -2.99 10.32
C GLN A 139 1.18 -4.20 9.50
N MET A 140 0.40 -5.27 9.44
CA MET A 140 0.68 -6.45 8.61
C MET A 140 0.75 -6.07 7.13
N LEU A 141 -0.22 -5.30 6.62
CA LEU A 141 -0.23 -4.85 5.23
C LEU A 141 0.95 -3.92 4.91
N VAL A 142 1.34 -3.03 5.83
CA VAL A 142 2.56 -2.20 5.69
C VAL A 142 3.81 -3.06 5.55
N MET A 143 3.92 -4.10 6.36
CA MET A 143 5.05 -5.04 6.31
C MET A 143 5.09 -5.80 4.97
N LEU A 144 3.96 -6.37 4.54
CA LEU A 144 3.84 -7.07 3.26
C LEU A 144 4.14 -6.13 2.08
N GLU A 145 3.63 -4.91 2.10
CA GLU A 145 3.94 -3.86 1.11
C GLU A 145 5.45 -3.58 1.05
N GLY A 146 6.09 -3.43 2.21
CA GLY A 146 7.53 -3.19 2.29
C GLY A 146 8.35 -4.34 1.69
N TRP A 147 7.94 -5.58 1.91
CA TRP A 147 8.60 -6.76 1.33
C TRP A 147 8.37 -6.87 -0.17
N ALA A 148 7.14 -6.72 -0.64
CA ALA A 148 6.84 -6.77 -2.07
C ALA A 148 7.57 -5.67 -2.87
N ARG A 149 7.70 -4.46 -2.34
CA ARG A 149 8.47 -3.39 -2.97
C ARG A 149 9.97 -3.68 -3.06
N LYS A 150 10.56 -4.31 -2.03
CA LYS A 150 11.97 -4.72 -2.07
C LYS A 150 12.25 -5.72 -3.19
N MET A 151 11.27 -6.60 -3.49
CA MET A 151 11.38 -7.57 -4.58
C MET A 151 11.19 -6.92 -5.96
N ALA A 152 10.32 -5.92 -6.08
CA ALA A 152 10.07 -5.21 -7.32
C ALA A 152 11.22 -4.28 -7.76
N THR A 153 12.11 -3.90 -6.84
CA THR A 153 13.27 -3.07 -7.17
C THR A 153 14.34 -3.97 -7.83
N PRO A 154 14.68 -3.78 -9.13
CA PRO A 154 15.71 -4.60 -9.77
C PRO A 154 17.03 -4.44 -8.98
N ALA A 155 17.77 -5.53 -8.83
CA ALA A 155 19.13 -5.57 -8.25
C ALA A 155 20.18 -4.71 -9.03
N ALA A 156 19.74 -3.84 -9.91
CA ALA A 156 20.53 -2.97 -10.79
C ALA A 156 21.23 -1.79 -10.08
N ILE A 157 21.08 -1.62 -8.75
CA ILE A 157 21.78 -0.59 -7.99
C ILE A 157 22.76 -1.20 -6.97
N ALA A 158 22.91 -2.51 -6.90
CA ALA A 158 24.05 -3.12 -6.25
C ALA A 158 25.24 -2.99 -7.21
N GLY A 159 26.06 -1.95 -6.98
CA GLY A 159 27.21 -1.62 -7.81
C GLY A 159 28.08 -2.87 -8.08
N ALA A 160 28.36 -3.07 -9.34
CA ALA A 160 29.36 -3.99 -9.83
C ALA A 160 30.75 -3.55 -9.35
N ASP A 161 31.08 -3.79 -8.10
CA ASP A 161 32.45 -3.87 -7.61
C ASP A 161 32.50 -4.50 -6.20
N SER A 162 32.30 -5.80 -6.11
CA SER A 162 32.80 -6.57 -4.99
C SER A 162 33.12 -7.98 -5.48
N THR A 163 34.40 -8.19 -5.76
CA THR A 163 35.06 -9.49 -5.90
C THR A 163 35.13 -10.15 -4.52
N GLU A 164 34.00 -10.50 -3.93
CA GLU A 164 33.95 -11.43 -2.81
C GLU A 164 33.24 -12.71 -3.24
N PRO A 165 33.76 -13.89 -2.83
CA PRO A 165 33.14 -15.17 -3.14
C PRO A 165 31.77 -15.27 -2.44
N PRO A 166 30.79 -16.01 -3.00
CA PRO A 166 29.46 -16.15 -2.41
C PRO A 166 29.58 -16.85 -1.04
N THR A 167 29.50 -16.06 0.01
CA THR A 167 29.33 -16.57 1.37
C THR A 167 27.86 -16.95 1.49
N THR A 168 27.61 -18.25 1.66
CA THR A 168 26.30 -18.82 1.99
C THR A 168 25.97 -18.39 3.42
N GLU A 169 25.32 -17.20 3.58
CA GLU A 169 25.01 -16.62 4.88
C GLU A 169 23.51 -16.40 5.07
N PRO A 170 23.03 -16.25 6.32
CA PRO A 170 21.61 -16.16 6.69
C PRO A 170 20.78 -15.11 5.94
N LYS A 171 21.39 -14.16 5.26
CA LYS A 171 20.72 -13.18 4.37
C LYS A 171 20.00 -13.81 3.18
N ASP A 172 20.49 -14.96 2.70
CA ASP A 172 19.86 -15.67 1.58
C ASP A 172 18.55 -16.35 1.99
N GLU A 173 18.43 -16.83 3.22
CA GLU A 173 17.22 -17.49 3.74
C GLU A 173 16.12 -16.44 4.06
N GLU A 174 16.50 -15.32 4.67
CA GLU A 174 15.58 -14.21 4.89
C GLU A 174 15.01 -13.69 3.58
N HIS A 175 15.88 -13.50 2.58
CA HIS A 175 15.47 -13.00 1.26
C HIS A 175 14.53 -13.96 0.54
N LYS A 176 14.82 -15.26 0.56
CA LYS A 176 13.94 -16.30 -0.01
C LYS A 176 12.58 -16.35 0.68
N ALA A 177 12.55 -16.24 2.01
CA ALA A 177 11.30 -16.23 2.74
C ALA A 177 10.44 -14.99 2.40
N ILE A 178 11.06 -13.82 2.27
CA ILE A 178 10.38 -12.58 1.83
C ILE A 178 9.84 -12.73 0.41
N GLU A 179 10.62 -13.30 -0.50
CA GLU A 179 10.20 -13.56 -1.88
C GLU A 179 8.98 -14.50 -1.92
N GLU A 180 9.07 -15.64 -1.22
CA GLU A 180 7.97 -16.61 -1.13
C GLU A 180 6.68 -15.97 -0.59
N ILE A 181 6.77 -15.25 0.54
CA ILE A 181 5.62 -14.55 1.15
C ILE A 181 5.04 -13.52 0.17
N SER A 182 5.91 -12.76 -0.50
CA SER A 182 5.47 -11.72 -1.44
C SER A 182 4.75 -12.31 -2.66
N LEU A 183 5.24 -13.42 -3.21
CA LEU A 183 4.61 -14.12 -4.33
C LEU A 183 3.24 -14.69 -3.93
N LEU A 184 3.16 -15.34 -2.75
CA LEU A 184 1.90 -15.87 -2.24
C LEU A 184 0.87 -14.77 -1.95
N TRP A 185 1.32 -13.60 -1.47
CA TRP A 185 0.44 -12.48 -1.21
C TRP A 185 -0.13 -11.87 -2.50
N GLN A 186 0.59 -11.92 -3.62
CA GLN A 186 0.10 -11.44 -4.92
C GLN A 186 -1.17 -12.19 -5.39
N GLU A 187 -1.40 -13.41 -4.93
CA GLU A 187 -2.62 -14.18 -5.21
C GLU A 187 -3.82 -13.74 -4.36
N SER A 188 -3.61 -12.90 -3.34
CA SER A 188 -4.67 -12.42 -2.45
C SER A 188 -5.51 -11.32 -3.11
N GLN A 189 -6.82 -11.34 -2.83
CA GLN A 189 -7.72 -10.23 -3.16
C GLN A 189 -7.35 -8.91 -2.44
N TYR A 190 -6.56 -9.00 -1.37
CA TYR A 190 -6.00 -7.86 -0.62
C TYR A 190 -4.62 -7.41 -1.14
N TYR A 191 -4.15 -7.99 -2.23
CA TYR A 191 -2.99 -7.44 -2.93
C TYR A 191 -3.42 -6.20 -3.72
N TYR A 192 -2.75 -5.07 -3.48
CA TYR A 192 -3.12 -3.78 -4.05
C TYR A 192 -1.97 -3.06 -4.75
N LEU A 193 -0.81 -3.69 -4.85
CA LEU A 193 0.36 -3.11 -5.50
C LEU A 193 0.34 -3.40 -7.00
N HIS A 194 -0.71 -2.93 -7.67
CA HIS A 194 -0.83 -3.03 -9.11
C HIS A 194 -0.16 -1.83 -9.77
N HIS A 195 0.49 -2.07 -10.91
CA HIS A 195 1.17 -1.02 -11.68
C HIS A 195 0.27 -0.39 -12.76
N ASP A 196 -1.02 -0.62 -12.69
CA ASP A 196 -2.04 -0.18 -13.64
C ASP A 196 -2.79 1.10 -13.20
N LEU A 197 -2.51 1.61 -12.00
CA LEU A 197 -3.11 2.82 -11.46
C LEU A 197 -2.11 3.96 -11.30
N LEU A 198 -2.51 5.17 -11.70
CA LEU A 198 -1.73 6.40 -11.47
C LEU A 198 -1.59 6.76 -9.98
N ILE A 199 -2.57 6.35 -9.16
CA ILE A 199 -2.50 6.36 -7.69
C ILE A 199 -2.34 4.90 -7.24
N ALA A 200 -1.11 4.39 -7.31
CA ALA A 200 -0.84 2.98 -7.13
C ALA A 200 -0.77 2.52 -5.68
N THR A 201 -0.59 3.44 -4.72
CA THR A 201 -0.34 3.08 -3.32
C THR A 201 -1.14 3.92 -2.34
N CYS A 202 -1.30 3.39 -1.12
CA CYS A 202 -1.90 4.14 -0.02
C CYS A 202 -1.14 5.45 0.26
N ALA A 203 0.18 5.44 0.16
CA ALA A 203 1.02 6.63 0.35
C ALA A 203 0.79 7.68 -0.75
N ASP A 204 0.60 7.25 -2.01
CA ASP A 204 0.26 8.16 -3.10
C ASP A 204 -1.08 8.85 -2.85
N LEU A 205 -2.09 8.10 -2.41
CA LEU A 205 -3.40 8.68 -2.10
C LEU A 205 -3.33 9.61 -0.88
N GLN A 206 -2.64 9.19 0.19
CA GLN A 206 -2.45 9.97 1.42
C GLN A 206 -1.82 11.34 1.17
N HIS A 207 -0.98 11.46 0.14
CA HIS A 207 -0.37 12.73 -0.23
C HIS A 207 -1.39 13.80 -0.69
N TYR A 208 -2.53 13.38 -1.22
CA TYR A 208 -3.58 14.26 -1.74
C TYR A 208 -4.84 14.28 -0.87
N LEU A 209 -5.10 13.19 -0.16
CA LEU A 209 -6.30 13.00 0.65
C LEU A 209 -5.95 12.25 1.93
N ASP A 210 -6.27 12.85 3.08
CA ASP A 210 -6.03 12.19 4.36
C ASP A 210 -6.99 11.01 4.58
N ILE A 211 -6.45 9.81 4.42
CA ILE A 211 -7.11 8.54 4.71
C ILE A 211 -6.57 7.88 5.97
N TYR A 212 -5.77 8.62 6.77
CA TYR A 212 -5.12 8.13 7.99
C TYR A 212 -4.18 6.96 7.74
N GLU A 213 -3.50 6.94 6.58
CA GLU A 213 -2.61 5.86 6.12
C GLU A 213 -3.26 4.46 6.18
N SER A 214 -4.59 4.39 6.12
CA SER A 214 -5.34 3.15 6.21
C SER A 214 -5.33 2.40 4.89
N ARG A 215 -4.58 1.28 4.83
CA ARG A 215 -4.54 0.38 3.68
C ARG A 215 -5.91 -0.23 3.39
N GLU A 216 -6.69 -0.52 4.43
CA GLU A 216 -8.05 -1.02 4.25
C GLU A 216 -8.96 -0.01 3.53
N LYS A 217 -8.90 1.28 3.92
CA LYS A 217 -9.65 2.32 3.20
C LYS A 217 -9.19 2.43 1.75
N PHE A 218 -7.87 2.39 1.52
CA PHE A 218 -7.30 2.42 0.19
C PHE A 218 -7.82 1.26 -0.67
N ILE A 219 -7.76 0.02 -0.16
CA ILE A 219 -8.26 -1.18 -0.85
C ILE A 219 -9.75 -1.05 -1.20
N ARG A 220 -10.56 -0.53 -0.28
CA ARG A 220 -12.00 -0.29 -0.54
C ARG A 220 -12.26 0.78 -1.61
N LEU A 221 -11.32 1.68 -1.84
CA LEU A 221 -11.42 2.74 -2.84
C LEU A 221 -10.86 2.32 -4.21
N LEU A 222 -10.12 1.21 -4.30
CA LEU A 222 -9.54 0.73 -5.56
C LEU A 222 -10.55 0.61 -6.71
N PRO A 223 -11.75 0.01 -6.52
CA PRO A 223 -12.73 -0.08 -7.61
C PRO A 223 -13.17 1.30 -8.13
N ASP A 224 -13.32 2.29 -7.23
CA ASP A 224 -13.64 3.66 -7.64
C ASP A 224 -12.45 4.34 -8.33
N LEU A 225 -11.21 4.09 -7.89
CA LEU A 225 -10.00 4.62 -8.53
C LEU A 225 -9.81 4.08 -9.95
N HIS A 226 -10.00 2.76 -10.16
CA HIS A 226 -9.99 2.16 -11.49
C HIS A 226 -11.06 2.78 -12.39
N PHE A 227 -12.30 2.83 -11.92
CA PHE A 227 -13.38 3.44 -12.67
C PHE A 227 -13.07 4.90 -13.05
N ILE A 228 -12.53 5.69 -12.13
CA ILE A 228 -12.20 7.10 -12.39
C ILE A 228 -11.08 7.20 -13.42
N GLN A 229 -10.06 6.36 -13.33
CA GLN A 229 -8.97 6.34 -14.30
C GLN A 229 -9.48 5.99 -15.70
N ASP A 230 -10.28 4.93 -15.80
CA ASP A 230 -10.75 4.43 -17.09
C ASP A 230 -11.76 5.38 -17.74
N GLU A 231 -12.77 5.86 -16.99
CA GLU A 231 -13.87 6.64 -17.55
C GLU A 231 -13.57 8.14 -17.63
N TYR A 232 -12.93 8.73 -16.60
CA TYR A 232 -12.76 10.19 -16.56
C TYR A 232 -11.35 10.62 -17.00
N ILE A 233 -10.32 9.89 -16.63
CA ILE A 233 -8.95 10.28 -16.93
C ILE A 233 -8.57 9.88 -18.35
N SER A 234 -8.81 8.62 -18.72
CA SER A 234 -8.52 8.14 -20.09
C SER A 234 -9.33 8.90 -21.15
N GLU A 235 -10.59 9.28 -20.85
CA GLU A 235 -11.36 10.17 -21.74
C GLU A 235 -10.73 11.56 -21.86
N ALA A 236 -10.22 12.12 -20.73
CA ALA A 236 -9.72 13.48 -20.72
C ALA A 236 -8.34 13.63 -21.39
N ILE A 237 -7.40 12.69 -21.18
CA ILE A 237 -6.01 12.82 -21.61
C ILE A 237 -5.59 11.79 -22.65
N GLY A 238 -6.42 10.80 -22.95
CA GLY A 238 -6.15 9.68 -23.85
C GLY A 238 -5.38 8.54 -23.20
N GLU A 239 -5.70 7.32 -23.57
CA GLU A 239 -5.10 6.10 -23.01
C GLU A 239 -3.58 6.05 -23.18
N ASP A 240 -3.06 6.44 -24.36
CA ASP A 240 -1.61 6.50 -24.60
C ASP A 240 -0.87 7.40 -23.59
N THR A 241 -1.52 8.49 -23.17
CA THR A 241 -0.95 9.39 -22.16
C THR A 241 -0.99 8.76 -20.77
N VAL A 242 -2.07 8.05 -20.43
CA VAL A 242 -2.18 7.31 -19.16
C VAL A 242 -1.08 6.27 -19.10
N GLN A 243 -0.93 5.42 -20.13
CA GLN A 243 0.11 4.38 -20.20
C GLN A 243 1.52 4.99 -20.09
N ARG A 244 1.77 6.10 -20.74
CA ARG A 244 3.03 6.81 -20.58
C ARG A 244 3.27 7.28 -19.15
N LEU A 245 2.25 7.88 -18.48
CA LEU A 245 2.37 8.37 -17.12
C LEU A 245 2.51 7.25 -16.07
N LEU A 246 2.01 6.05 -16.36
CA LEU A 246 2.18 4.87 -15.49
C LEU A 246 3.64 4.39 -15.45
N HIS A 247 4.37 4.54 -16.57
CA HIS A 247 5.71 3.97 -16.74
C HIS A 247 6.81 5.04 -16.88
N THR A 248 6.49 6.32 -16.64
CA THR A 248 7.45 7.40 -16.84
C THR A 248 8.32 7.62 -15.62
N ASP A 249 9.64 7.68 -15.86
CA ASP A 249 10.63 8.20 -14.92
C ASP A 249 11.07 9.62 -15.30
N ASP A 250 10.48 10.24 -16.34
CA ASP A 250 10.84 11.57 -16.81
C ASP A 250 10.35 12.64 -15.82
N PRO A 251 11.26 13.43 -15.22
CA PRO A 251 10.88 14.54 -14.34
C PRO A 251 9.96 15.57 -15.00
N ALA A 252 9.99 15.68 -16.34
CA ALA A 252 9.11 16.58 -17.07
C ALA A 252 7.63 16.16 -17.02
N ASP A 253 7.34 14.88 -16.78
CA ASP A 253 5.97 14.36 -16.61
C ASP A 253 5.40 14.65 -15.21
N ASN A 254 6.22 14.90 -14.21
CA ASN A 254 5.79 15.10 -12.83
C ASN A 254 4.72 16.19 -12.62
N PRO A 255 4.76 17.36 -13.29
CA PRO A 255 3.72 18.38 -13.14
C PRO A 255 2.37 17.91 -13.67
N LEU A 256 2.34 17.18 -14.79
CA LEU A 256 1.13 16.60 -15.36
C LEU A 256 0.60 15.51 -14.47
N LEU A 257 1.43 14.54 -14.07
CA LEU A 257 1.07 13.44 -13.18
C LEU A 257 0.47 13.93 -11.86
N ARG A 258 1.08 14.95 -11.22
CA ARG A 258 0.51 15.56 -9.99
C ARG A 258 -0.87 16.14 -10.20
N LYS A 259 -1.12 16.82 -11.32
CA LYS A 259 -2.44 17.39 -11.60
C LYS A 259 -3.47 16.33 -11.93
N VAL A 260 -3.08 15.29 -12.66
CA VAL A 260 -3.95 14.15 -12.95
C VAL A 260 -4.32 13.41 -11.66
N ARG A 261 -3.38 13.13 -10.78
CA ARG A 261 -3.66 12.55 -9.47
C ARG A 261 -4.62 13.39 -8.63
N ARG A 262 -4.47 14.71 -8.62
CA ARG A 262 -5.43 15.62 -7.96
C ARG A 262 -6.81 15.55 -8.61
N LEU A 263 -6.90 15.49 -9.93
CA LEU A 263 -8.16 15.34 -10.65
C LEU A 263 -8.84 14.00 -10.28
N MET A 264 -8.10 12.91 -10.20
CA MET A 264 -8.63 11.63 -9.74
C MET A 264 -9.20 11.72 -8.33
N VAL A 265 -8.49 12.39 -7.40
CA VAL A 265 -8.96 12.57 -6.02
C VAL A 265 -10.23 13.43 -5.95
N ALA A 266 -10.33 14.50 -6.74
CA ALA A 266 -11.55 15.32 -6.80
C ALA A 266 -12.76 14.50 -7.27
N HIS A 267 -12.61 13.67 -8.31
CA HIS A 267 -13.66 12.74 -8.74
C HIS A 267 -13.96 11.67 -7.69
N LEU A 268 -12.95 11.20 -6.94
CA LEU A 268 -13.13 10.23 -5.87
C LEU A 268 -13.97 10.81 -4.72
N GLU A 269 -13.71 12.05 -4.28
CA GLU A 269 -14.51 12.74 -3.25
C GLU A 269 -15.93 13.04 -3.72
N GLU A 270 -16.12 13.32 -5.01
CA GLU A 270 -17.43 13.53 -5.62
C GLU A 270 -18.24 12.22 -5.60
N ARG A 271 -17.62 11.11 -5.99
CA ARG A 271 -18.29 9.83 -6.23
C ARG A 271 -18.59 9.05 -4.96
N THR A 272 -17.61 8.94 -4.06
CA THR A 272 -17.69 7.99 -2.96
C THR A 272 -18.29 8.55 -1.69
N THR A 273 -19.17 7.76 -1.04
CA THR A 273 -19.69 8.04 0.30
C THR A 273 -18.76 7.60 1.42
N ILE A 274 -17.72 6.82 1.12
CA ILE A 274 -16.73 6.35 2.11
C ILE A 274 -15.94 7.53 2.67
N LEU A 275 -15.64 8.51 1.83
CA LEU A 275 -14.81 9.67 2.20
C LEU A 275 -15.65 10.82 2.72
N THR A 276 -16.81 11.08 2.12
CA THR A 276 -17.66 12.20 2.52
C THR A 276 -19.15 11.93 2.30
N ILE A 277 -19.94 12.23 3.32
CA ILE A 277 -21.41 12.23 3.27
C ILE A 277 -21.91 13.65 3.01
N ASP A 278 -21.07 14.67 3.23
CA ASP A 278 -21.46 16.08 3.09
C ASP A 278 -21.68 16.45 1.62
N LYS A 279 -22.91 16.85 1.30
CA LYS A 279 -23.31 17.29 -0.04
C LYS A 279 -22.57 18.55 -0.50
N ALA A 280 -22.29 19.48 0.42
CA ALA A 280 -21.58 20.72 0.08
C ALA A 280 -20.13 20.41 -0.33
N ARG A 281 -19.46 19.51 0.40
CA ARG A 281 -18.10 19.08 0.07
C ARG A 281 -18.05 18.33 -1.27
N ARG A 282 -19.05 17.49 -1.57
CA ARG A 282 -19.14 16.84 -2.88
C ARG A 282 -19.32 17.82 -4.03
N ALA A 283 -20.18 18.84 -3.84
CA ALA A 283 -20.35 19.89 -4.85
C ALA A 283 -19.06 20.70 -5.04
N ALA A 284 -18.32 20.97 -3.97
CA ALA A 284 -17.00 21.60 -4.05
C ALA A 284 -15.99 20.73 -4.82
N ALA A 285 -15.94 19.43 -4.55
CA ALA A 285 -15.11 18.48 -5.27
C ALA A 285 -15.45 18.39 -6.77
N HIS A 286 -16.73 18.42 -7.12
CA HIS A 286 -17.18 18.50 -8.51
C HIS A 286 -16.64 19.74 -9.22
N ASN A 287 -16.78 20.91 -8.61
CA ASN A 287 -16.28 22.17 -9.18
C ASN A 287 -14.75 22.15 -9.31
N GLU A 288 -14.05 21.58 -8.33
CA GLU A 288 -12.59 21.40 -8.38
C GLU A 288 -12.19 20.46 -9.53
N ALA A 289 -12.91 19.35 -9.73
CA ALA A 289 -12.65 18.42 -10.83
C ALA A 289 -12.77 19.12 -12.20
N ILE A 290 -13.79 19.94 -12.43
CA ILE A 290 -13.96 20.73 -13.66
C ILE A 290 -12.77 21.68 -13.88
N ALA A 291 -12.36 22.40 -12.84
CA ALA A 291 -11.23 23.34 -12.92
C ALA A 291 -9.90 22.61 -13.18
N LEU A 292 -9.67 21.47 -12.52
CA LEU A 292 -8.49 20.65 -12.71
C LEU A 292 -8.45 20.02 -14.10
N ARG A 293 -9.57 19.51 -14.64
CA ARG A 293 -9.67 18.99 -16.01
C ARG A 293 -9.21 20.05 -17.01
N THR A 294 -9.72 21.27 -16.90
CA THR A 294 -9.30 22.39 -17.77
C THR A 294 -7.81 22.67 -17.66
N SER A 295 -7.26 22.62 -16.44
CA SER A 295 -5.83 22.86 -16.20
C SER A 295 -4.94 21.72 -16.74
N VAL A 296 -5.39 20.48 -16.69
CA VAL A 296 -4.71 19.32 -17.26
C VAL A 296 -4.66 19.43 -18.78
N LEU A 297 -5.79 19.70 -19.43
CA LEU A 297 -5.86 19.87 -20.88
C LEU A 297 -4.94 21.00 -21.36
N ARG A 298 -4.92 22.13 -20.67
CA ARG A 298 -4.00 23.24 -21.00
C ARG A 298 -2.54 22.84 -20.91
N LEU A 299 -2.15 22.06 -19.89
CA LEU A 299 -0.76 21.55 -19.77
C LEU A 299 -0.39 20.62 -20.92
N MET A 300 -1.34 19.76 -21.34
CA MET A 300 -1.11 18.86 -22.48
C MET A 300 -0.92 19.66 -23.77
N GLU A 301 -1.73 20.68 -24.02
CA GLU A 301 -1.59 21.57 -25.18
C GLU A 301 -0.24 22.30 -25.19
N MET A 302 0.18 22.85 -24.05
CA MET A 302 1.49 23.50 -23.91
C MET A 302 2.63 22.50 -24.18
N ARG A 303 2.50 21.26 -23.73
CA ARG A 303 3.51 20.24 -23.96
C ARG A 303 3.58 19.84 -25.42
N LYS A 304 2.43 19.57 -26.06
CA LYS A 304 2.39 19.31 -27.51
C LYS A 304 3.02 20.42 -28.32
N ALA A 305 2.77 21.68 -27.95
CA ALA A 305 3.39 22.82 -28.61
C ALA A 305 4.92 22.88 -28.39
N ALA A 306 5.41 22.52 -27.21
CA ALA A 306 6.83 22.44 -26.92
C ALA A 306 7.51 21.30 -27.70
N ASP A 307 6.87 20.14 -27.79
CA ASP A 307 7.38 18.98 -28.55
C ASP A 307 7.47 19.32 -30.05
N VAL A 308 6.48 20.00 -30.59
CA VAL A 308 6.50 20.49 -31.98
C VAL A 308 7.59 21.55 -32.21
N ALA A 309 7.81 22.44 -31.25
CA ALA A 309 8.85 23.46 -31.33
C ALA A 309 10.28 22.86 -31.24
N ASN A 310 10.44 21.77 -30.49
CA ASN A 310 11.70 21.04 -30.34
C ASN A 310 11.97 20.03 -31.47
N ALA A 311 10.93 19.63 -32.22
CA ALA A 311 11.09 18.87 -33.46
C ALA A 311 11.67 19.82 -34.52
N THR A 312 12.98 20.01 -34.51
CA THR A 312 13.71 20.71 -35.58
C THR A 312 13.38 19.98 -36.90
N PRO A 313 12.92 20.71 -37.94
CA PRO A 313 12.76 20.09 -39.24
C PRO A 313 14.13 19.54 -39.67
N ASP A 314 14.15 18.24 -40.02
CA ASP A 314 15.29 17.61 -40.65
C ASP A 314 15.82 18.54 -41.74
N LYS A 315 17.01 19.08 -41.52
CA LYS A 315 17.73 19.74 -42.60
C LYS A 315 17.85 18.70 -43.71
N PRO A 316 17.38 18.98 -44.94
CA PRO A 316 17.60 18.06 -46.04
C PRO A 316 19.12 17.85 -46.19
N SER A 317 19.54 16.61 -46.00
CA SER A 317 20.91 16.17 -46.23
C SER A 317 21.21 16.35 -47.72
N THR A 318 21.70 17.50 -48.07
CA THR A 318 22.41 17.70 -49.35
C THR A 318 23.78 17.07 -49.21
N ASN A 319 23.88 15.80 -49.53
CA ASN A 319 25.14 15.17 -49.90
C ASN A 319 25.69 15.86 -51.14
N THR A 320 26.54 16.85 -50.92
CA THR A 320 27.51 17.31 -51.93
C THR A 320 28.89 17.08 -51.34
N THR A 321 29.53 16.01 -51.75
CA THR A 321 30.96 15.79 -51.67
C THR A 321 31.65 16.95 -52.36
N ASP A 322 32.21 17.88 -51.59
CA ASP A 322 33.37 18.63 -52.05
C ASP A 322 34.30 18.94 -50.86
N SER A 323 35.46 18.31 -50.90
CA SER A 323 36.52 18.38 -49.94
C SER A 323 37.34 19.63 -50.20
N THR A 324 37.07 20.70 -49.45
CA THR A 324 38.12 21.68 -49.10
C THR A 324 37.67 22.40 -47.79
N SER A 325 38.29 22.03 -46.70
CA SER A 325 38.12 22.72 -45.43
C SER A 325 38.77 24.13 -45.53
N LYS A 326 37.97 25.12 -45.89
CA LYS A 326 38.33 26.50 -45.58
C LYS A 326 37.78 26.81 -44.19
N GLY A 327 38.69 27.14 -43.25
CA GLY A 327 38.29 27.58 -41.95
C GLY A 327 37.33 28.76 -42.04
N TYR A 328 36.30 28.72 -41.22
CA TYR A 328 35.27 29.77 -41.12
C TYR A 328 35.89 30.99 -40.49
N GLU A 329 36.28 31.97 -41.30
CA GLU A 329 36.78 33.28 -40.84
C GLU A 329 35.58 34.19 -40.53
N ASN A 330 35.22 34.27 -39.27
CA ASN A 330 34.10 35.08 -38.79
C ASN A 330 34.35 36.60 -38.80
N ASN A 331 35.49 37.05 -39.24
CA ASN A 331 35.94 38.45 -39.07
C ASN A 331 36.25 39.14 -40.43
N GLN A 332 35.36 38.96 -41.40
CA GLN A 332 35.48 39.73 -42.65
C GLN A 332 34.63 41.01 -42.60
N PRO A 333 35.06 42.12 -43.19
CA PRO A 333 34.40 43.44 -43.11
C PRO A 333 32.96 43.47 -43.63
N ASP A 334 32.57 42.50 -44.42
CA ASP A 334 31.25 42.34 -45.05
C ASP A 334 30.40 41.25 -44.39
N SER A 335 30.86 40.62 -43.28
CA SER A 335 30.03 39.72 -42.52
C SER A 335 28.97 40.48 -41.75
N LYS A 336 27.72 39.93 -41.69
CA LYS A 336 26.60 40.58 -40.98
C LYS A 336 26.81 40.75 -39.46
N ILE A 337 27.87 40.19 -38.89
CA ILE A 337 28.27 40.33 -37.50
C ILE A 337 29.78 40.65 -37.51
N PHE A 338 30.10 41.97 -37.58
CA PHE A 338 31.46 42.48 -37.44
C PHE A 338 31.65 43.05 -36.05
N VAL A 339 32.54 42.46 -35.27
CA VAL A 339 32.92 42.99 -33.96
C VAL A 339 34.15 43.85 -34.16
N SER A 340 34.01 45.18 -34.03
CA SER A 340 35.08 46.12 -34.15
C SER A 340 36.15 45.86 -33.07
N PRO A 341 37.45 45.80 -33.43
CA PRO A 341 38.53 45.63 -32.46
C PRO A 341 38.82 46.87 -31.61
N LEU A 342 37.97 47.92 -31.70
CA LEU A 342 38.18 49.22 -30.98
C LEU A 342 37.27 49.33 -29.71
N LEU A 343 36.75 48.24 -29.18
CA LEU A 343 36.09 48.18 -27.87
C LEU A 343 36.95 47.38 -26.88
N TYR A 344 38.13 47.89 -26.61
CA TYR A 344 38.92 47.62 -25.41
C TYR A 344 39.40 48.95 -24.87
#